data_5c07b360f6130e5544e9c015e0bae142
#
_entry.id   5c07b360f6130e5544e9c015e0bae142
#
_cell.length_a   1.000
_cell.length_b   1.000
_cell.length_c   1.000
_cell.angle_alpha   90.00
_cell.angle_beta   90.00
_cell.angle_gamma   90.00
#
_symmetry.space_group_name_H-M   'P 1'
#
loop_
_entity.id
_entity.type
_entity.pdbx_description
1 polymer ?
#
loop_
_entity_poly.entity_id
_entity_poly.type
_entity_poly.pdbx_seq_one_letter_code
_entity_poly.pdbx_strand_id
1 'polypeptide(L)'
;SPLNSERWYILPWDLDGSFKEAEHILHSRSDYAEWERGVSNYWGNVLFQRCLQTELYRNALAEAVDALYAKLTDGRLEAYAETYSALLKPYVYSGPDKKHVPLTSAQYDYVASSLVEEVKNNYAVYKQSYEKPMPFYIGVPEAKEQTVSVQWDTAYTFDAETVTYSFELADEYTFSNPIVKKTGLRIPTTEFQLPEAGQYFVRVIATDAGGETQTAFDC
;
A
#
# COMPACT_ATOMS: atom_id res chain seq x y z
N SER A 1 20.21 -17.62 -9.71
CA SER A 1 21.36 -17.85 -8.82
C SER A 1 22.63 -17.74 -9.67
N PRO A 2 23.69 -17.05 -9.19
CA PRO A 2 24.99 -17.12 -9.85
C PRO A 2 25.45 -18.57 -9.89
N LEU A 3 26.05 -19.00 -11.00
CA LEU A 3 26.40 -20.38 -11.30
C LEU A 3 27.22 -21.13 -10.21
N ASN A 4 27.76 -20.40 -9.21
CA ASN A 4 28.60 -20.95 -8.16
C ASN A 4 28.19 -20.52 -6.75
N SER A 5 26.94 -20.13 -6.52
CA SER A 5 26.44 -19.71 -5.20
C SER A 5 25.09 -20.36 -4.90
N GLU A 6 24.95 -20.93 -3.71
CA GLU A 6 23.68 -21.41 -3.18
C GLU A 6 22.77 -20.29 -2.67
N ARG A 7 23.22 -19.03 -2.81
CA ARG A 7 22.46 -17.86 -2.35
C ARG A 7 21.50 -17.37 -3.43
N TRP A 8 20.31 -17.02 -3.01
CA TRP A 8 19.34 -16.32 -3.85
C TRP A 8 19.54 -14.82 -3.70
N TYR A 9 19.43 -14.11 -4.82
CA TYR A 9 19.48 -12.65 -4.86
C TYR A 9 18.19 -12.12 -5.49
N ILE A 10 17.65 -11.05 -4.91
CA ILE A 10 16.56 -10.29 -5.53
C ILE A 10 17.21 -9.32 -6.50
N LEU A 11 16.81 -9.38 -7.77
CA LEU A 11 17.21 -8.40 -8.79
C LEU A 11 16.11 -7.34 -8.87
N PRO A 12 16.46 -6.04 -8.75
CA PRO A 12 15.52 -4.97 -9.04
C PRO A 12 15.06 -5.07 -10.51
N TRP A 13 13.77 -4.98 -10.72
CA TRP A 13 13.17 -5.04 -12.04
C TRP A 13 12.00 -4.07 -12.11
N ASP A 14 11.80 -3.44 -13.28
CA ASP A 14 10.62 -2.62 -13.57
C ASP A 14 10.45 -1.45 -12.58
N LEU A 15 11.48 -0.59 -12.49
CA LEU A 15 11.53 0.50 -11.51
C LEU A 15 10.78 1.77 -11.95
N ASP A 16 10.14 1.77 -13.12
CA ASP A 16 9.35 2.88 -13.65
C ASP A 16 8.12 3.21 -12.79
N GLY A 17 7.61 2.22 -12.01
CA GLY A 17 6.58 2.39 -11.00
C GLY A 17 7.06 2.89 -9.63
N SER A 18 8.32 3.32 -9.50
CA SER A 18 8.89 3.66 -8.18
C SER A 18 8.48 5.03 -7.64
N PHE A 19 7.89 5.90 -8.47
CA PHE A 19 7.49 7.26 -8.12
C PHE A 19 5.98 7.46 -8.33
N LYS A 20 5.44 8.51 -7.71
CA LYS A 20 4.01 8.81 -7.65
C LYS A 20 3.29 8.85 -9.00
N GLU A 21 3.95 9.31 -10.05
CA GLU A 21 3.35 9.43 -11.38
C GLU A 21 2.98 8.07 -12.00
N ALA A 22 3.51 6.99 -11.47
CA ALA A 22 3.16 5.63 -11.90
C ALA A 22 1.93 5.04 -11.16
N GLU A 23 1.41 5.69 -10.13
CA GLU A 23 0.25 5.20 -9.36
C GLU A 23 -1.08 5.28 -10.11
N HIS A 24 -1.13 5.85 -11.31
CA HIS A 24 -2.35 6.02 -12.10
C HIS A 24 -3.18 4.74 -12.33
N ILE A 25 -2.58 3.58 -12.19
CA ILE A 25 -3.23 2.28 -12.38
C ILE A 25 -4.02 1.82 -11.15
N LEU A 26 -3.72 2.34 -9.96
CA LEU A 26 -4.16 1.77 -8.69
C LEU A 26 -5.08 2.70 -7.86
N HIS A 27 -5.45 3.85 -8.39
CA HIS A 27 -6.26 4.84 -7.69
C HIS A 27 -7.57 4.31 -7.10
N SER A 28 -8.19 3.31 -7.74
CA SER A 28 -9.46 2.75 -7.27
C SER A 28 -9.32 1.86 -6.03
N ARG A 29 -8.11 1.45 -5.67
CA ARG A 29 -7.84 0.57 -4.53
C ARG A 29 -7.29 1.29 -3.30
N SER A 30 -6.66 2.44 -3.48
CA SER A 30 -6.05 3.20 -2.39
C SER A 30 -7.05 3.68 -1.34
N ASP A 31 -8.32 3.81 -1.70
CA ASP A 31 -9.38 4.24 -0.79
C ASP A 31 -9.81 3.16 0.21
N TYR A 32 -9.41 1.90 0.00
CA TYR A 32 -9.79 0.77 0.85
C TYR A 32 -8.70 0.35 1.81
N ALA A 33 -7.51 0.12 1.28
CA ALA A 33 -6.38 -0.35 2.05
C ALA A 33 -5.09 0.22 1.45
N GLU A 34 -4.32 0.92 2.25
CA GLU A 34 -3.03 1.48 1.82
C GLU A 34 -1.90 0.44 1.87
N TRP A 35 -2.22 -0.82 1.57
CA TRP A 35 -1.27 -1.93 1.66
C TRP A 35 -0.09 -1.82 0.67
N GLU A 36 -0.22 -0.95 -0.33
CA GLU A 36 0.82 -0.72 -1.34
C GLU A 36 1.85 0.32 -0.91
N ARG A 37 1.70 0.91 0.29
CA ARG A 37 2.55 1.99 0.79
C ARG A 37 3.39 1.56 1.99
N GLY A 38 4.60 2.09 2.05
CA GLY A 38 5.50 1.86 3.15
C GLY A 38 5.79 0.38 3.40
N VAL A 39 5.84 -0.04 4.65
CA VAL A 39 6.09 -1.43 5.04
C VAL A 39 4.94 -2.36 4.63
N SER A 40 3.73 -1.82 4.51
CA SER A 40 2.54 -2.57 4.06
C SER A 40 2.74 -3.15 2.66
N ASN A 41 3.53 -2.52 1.81
CA ASN A 41 3.85 -3.01 0.45
C ASN A 41 4.50 -4.40 0.45
N TYR A 42 5.20 -4.76 1.52
CA TYR A 42 5.81 -6.09 1.68
C TYR A 42 4.84 -7.11 2.30
N TRP A 43 3.75 -6.66 2.92
CA TRP A 43 2.88 -7.51 3.73
C TRP A 43 2.05 -8.51 2.91
N GLY A 44 1.78 -8.22 1.66
CA GLY A 44 1.10 -9.15 0.73
C GLY A 44 1.91 -10.41 0.37
N ASN A 45 3.21 -10.45 0.67
CA ASN A 45 4.06 -11.60 0.45
C ASN A 45 4.37 -12.32 1.76
N VAL A 46 3.97 -13.60 1.87
CA VAL A 46 4.11 -14.39 3.11
C VAL A 46 5.56 -14.46 3.62
N LEU A 47 6.55 -14.51 2.73
CA LEU A 47 7.95 -14.53 3.14
C LEU A 47 8.33 -13.21 3.81
N PHE A 48 8.03 -12.08 3.18
CA PHE A 48 8.32 -10.76 3.73
C PHE A 48 7.53 -10.50 5.00
N GLN A 49 6.26 -10.87 5.04
CA GLN A 49 5.42 -10.77 6.23
C GLN A 49 6.07 -11.47 7.44
N ARG A 50 6.52 -12.72 7.27
CA ARG A 50 7.23 -13.46 8.33
C ARG A 50 8.57 -12.84 8.71
N CYS A 51 9.31 -12.31 7.76
CA CYS A 51 10.54 -11.56 8.04
C CYS A 51 10.23 -10.32 8.89
N LEU A 52 9.24 -9.52 8.49
CA LEU A 52 8.86 -8.29 9.19
C LEU A 52 8.34 -8.53 10.62
N GLN A 53 7.75 -9.70 10.91
CA GLN A 53 7.38 -10.09 12.26
C GLN A 53 8.60 -10.35 13.18
N THR A 54 9.79 -10.49 12.60
CA THR A 54 11.03 -10.72 13.34
C THR A 54 11.81 -9.42 13.48
N GLU A 55 12.10 -8.99 14.69
CA GLU A 55 12.79 -7.73 14.99
C GLU A 55 14.13 -7.60 14.27
N LEU A 56 14.92 -8.67 14.21
CA LEU A 56 16.20 -8.71 13.50
C LEU A 56 16.07 -8.24 12.04
N TYR A 57 15.07 -8.76 11.32
CA TYR A 57 14.88 -8.41 9.92
C TYR A 57 14.24 -7.03 9.74
N ARG A 58 13.36 -6.60 10.66
CA ARG A 58 12.85 -5.22 10.68
C ARG A 58 13.97 -4.20 10.83
N ASN A 59 14.87 -4.44 11.76
CA ASN A 59 16.01 -3.56 11.98
C ASN A 59 16.93 -3.51 10.76
N ALA A 60 17.24 -4.66 10.16
CA ALA A 60 18.04 -4.72 8.93
C ALA A 60 17.37 -3.98 7.75
N LEU A 61 16.05 -4.08 7.61
CA LEU A 61 15.30 -3.31 6.61
C LEU A 61 15.37 -1.81 6.92
N ALA A 62 15.16 -1.42 8.17
CA ALA A 62 15.22 -0.01 8.56
C ALA A 62 16.59 0.61 8.28
N GLU A 63 17.69 -0.09 8.63
CA GLU A 63 19.06 0.35 8.33
C GLU A 63 19.31 0.49 6.82
N ALA A 64 18.81 -0.46 6.02
CA ALA A 64 18.94 -0.42 4.56
C ALA A 64 18.15 0.74 3.95
N VAL A 65 16.94 0.99 4.42
CA VAL A 65 16.10 2.12 3.98
C VAL A 65 16.71 3.45 4.38
N ASP A 66 17.20 3.59 5.61
CA ASP A 66 17.86 4.81 6.09
C ASP A 66 19.12 5.11 5.27
N ALA A 67 19.92 4.07 4.95
CA ALA A 67 21.11 4.20 4.11
C ALA A 67 20.77 4.58 2.66
N LEU A 68 19.68 4.04 2.11
CA LEU A 68 19.21 4.40 0.78
C LEU A 68 18.69 5.83 0.75
N TYR A 69 17.86 6.21 1.73
CA TYR A 69 17.35 7.57 1.88
C TYR A 69 18.46 8.61 1.93
N ALA A 70 19.49 8.37 2.76
CA ALA A 70 20.65 9.25 2.84
C ALA A 70 21.36 9.43 1.49
N LYS A 71 21.47 8.36 0.69
CA LYS A 71 22.09 8.41 -0.64
C LYS A 71 21.23 9.15 -1.68
N LEU A 72 19.90 9.03 -1.57
CA LEU A 72 18.98 9.66 -2.50
C LEU A 72 18.74 11.15 -2.17
N THR A 73 19.09 11.58 -0.96
CA THR A 73 18.89 12.98 -0.51
C THR A 73 20.20 13.76 -0.32
N ASP A 74 21.34 13.23 -0.77
CA ASP A 74 22.65 13.89 -0.68
C ASP A 74 23.01 14.81 -1.86
N GLY A 75 22.04 15.11 -2.72
CA GLY A 75 22.19 15.97 -3.90
C GLY A 75 22.51 15.20 -5.20
N ARG A 76 22.83 13.91 -5.12
CA ARG A 76 23.13 13.12 -6.33
C ARG A 76 21.91 12.87 -7.19
N LEU A 77 20.74 12.60 -6.57
CA LEU A 77 19.51 12.35 -7.31
C LEU A 77 19.08 13.60 -8.08
N GLU A 78 19.15 14.78 -7.46
CA GLU A 78 18.88 16.05 -8.15
C GLU A 78 19.80 16.27 -9.35
N ALA A 79 21.10 16.09 -9.16
CA ALA A 79 22.09 16.24 -10.23
C ALA A 79 21.86 15.25 -11.39
N TYR A 80 21.49 14.02 -11.10
CA TYR A 80 21.12 13.03 -12.12
C TYR A 80 19.81 13.39 -12.81
N ALA A 81 18.77 13.77 -12.06
CA ALA A 81 17.49 14.18 -12.62
C ALA A 81 17.65 15.38 -13.56
N GLU A 82 18.39 16.40 -13.14
CA GLU A 82 18.67 17.57 -13.97
C GLU A 82 19.46 17.19 -15.25
N THR A 83 20.52 16.41 -15.10
CA THR A 83 21.38 16.00 -16.22
C THR A 83 20.61 15.18 -17.25
N TYR A 84 19.92 14.12 -16.80
CA TYR A 84 19.23 13.21 -17.70
C TYR A 84 17.94 13.80 -18.26
N SER A 85 17.20 14.60 -17.51
CA SER A 85 16.03 15.27 -18.04
C SER A 85 16.38 16.28 -19.12
N ALA A 86 17.43 17.07 -18.93
CA ALA A 86 17.92 18.01 -19.93
C ALA A 86 18.41 17.28 -21.20
N LEU A 87 19.10 16.15 -21.02
CA LEU A 87 19.59 15.33 -22.14
C LEU A 87 18.44 14.71 -22.96
N LEU A 88 17.44 14.15 -22.28
CA LEU A 88 16.36 13.38 -22.93
C LEU A 88 15.23 14.25 -23.46
N LYS A 89 14.93 15.37 -22.82
CA LYS A 89 13.79 16.24 -23.17
C LYS A 89 13.72 16.63 -24.65
N PRO A 90 14.82 17.02 -25.34
CA PRO A 90 14.78 17.34 -26.77
C PRO A 90 14.31 16.17 -27.65
N TYR A 91 14.65 14.93 -27.26
CA TYR A 91 14.24 13.73 -28.00
C TYR A 91 12.79 13.39 -27.71
N VAL A 92 12.38 13.39 -26.46
CA VAL A 92 11.01 13.10 -26.00
C VAL A 92 10.00 14.03 -26.66
N TYR A 93 10.32 15.34 -26.78
CA TYR A 93 9.42 16.35 -27.37
C TYR A 93 9.70 16.63 -28.85
N SER A 94 10.42 15.78 -29.57
CA SER A 94 10.71 15.91 -30.97
C SER A 94 10.13 14.76 -31.80
N GLY A 95 9.94 14.99 -33.12
CA GLY A 95 9.62 13.97 -34.11
C GLY A 95 8.41 13.10 -33.77
N PRO A 96 8.52 11.79 -33.96
CA PRO A 96 7.39 10.87 -33.76
C PRO A 96 7.00 10.67 -32.30
N ASP A 97 7.91 10.90 -31.35
CA ASP A 97 7.71 10.55 -29.94
C ASP A 97 6.77 11.56 -29.24
N LYS A 98 6.83 12.82 -29.63
CA LYS A 98 6.01 13.89 -29.04
C LYS A 98 4.51 13.58 -28.91
N LYS A 99 3.95 12.87 -29.88
CA LYS A 99 2.52 12.51 -29.90
C LYS A 99 2.15 11.41 -28.89
N HIS A 100 3.15 10.70 -28.36
CA HIS A 100 2.96 9.63 -27.39
C HIS A 100 3.27 10.05 -25.94
N VAL A 101 3.78 11.27 -25.74
CA VAL A 101 4.13 11.78 -24.42
C VAL A 101 2.86 12.29 -23.73
N PRO A 102 2.47 11.70 -22.59
CA PRO A 102 1.26 12.10 -21.87
C PRO A 102 1.42 13.44 -21.13
N LEU A 103 2.66 13.86 -20.89
CA LEU A 103 2.98 15.06 -20.12
C LEU A 103 3.28 16.25 -21.05
N THR A 104 2.86 17.44 -20.66
CA THR A 104 3.38 18.67 -21.22
C THR A 104 4.85 18.87 -20.84
N SER A 105 5.57 19.71 -21.61
CA SER A 105 6.97 20.02 -21.29
C SER A 105 7.17 20.61 -19.89
N ALA A 106 6.22 21.41 -19.41
CA ALA A 106 6.26 21.96 -18.04
C ALA A 106 6.01 20.89 -16.96
N GLN A 107 5.09 19.95 -17.21
CA GLN A 107 4.87 18.82 -16.32
C GLN A 107 6.08 17.88 -16.25
N TYR A 108 6.75 17.67 -17.40
CA TYR A 108 7.99 16.89 -17.44
C TYR A 108 9.08 17.51 -16.55
N ASP A 109 9.29 18.84 -16.64
CA ASP A 109 10.26 19.54 -15.81
C ASP A 109 9.89 19.48 -14.33
N TYR A 110 8.59 19.62 -14.02
CA TYR A 110 8.10 19.49 -12.65
C TYR A 110 8.38 18.09 -12.08
N VAL A 111 8.04 17.04 -12.81
CA VAL A 111 8.30 15.66 -12.39
C VAL A 111 9.80 15.44 -12.14
N ALA A 112 10.65 15.86 -13.05
CA ALA A 112 12.10 15.73 -12.90
C ALA A 112 12.63 16.46 -11.65
N SER A 113 12.08 17.63 -11.33
CA SER A 113 12.49 18.45 -10.17
C SER A 113 11.88 17.97 -8.84
N SER A 114 10.80 17.18 -8.86
CA SER A 114 10.09 16.71 -7.66
C SER A 114 10.61 15.40 -7.09
N LEU A 115 11.51 14.68 -7.77
CA LEU A 115 11.93 13.33 -7.40
C LEU A 115 12.46 13.22 -5.96
N VAL A 116 13.24 14.20 -5.49
CA VAL A 116 13.77 14.18 -4.11
C VAL A 116 12.68 14.39 -3.09
N GLU A 117 11.69 15.23 -3.39
CA GLU A 117 10.54 15.43 -2.51
C GLU A 117 9.68 14.16 -2.42
N GLU A 118 9.49 13.45 -3.54
CA GLU A 118 8.82 12.15 -3.55
C GLU A 118 9.59 11.11 -2.71
N VAL A 119 10.92 11.09 -2.78
CA VAL A 119 11.74 10.22 -1.90
C VAL A 119 11.50 10.54 -0.43
N LYS A 120 11.47 11.82 -0.04
CA LYS A 120 11.19 12.25 1.34
C LYS A 120 9.78 11.84 1.79
N ASN A 121 8.80 12.05 0.93
CA ASN A 121 7.41 11.66 1.21
C ASN A 121 7.28 10.14 1.37
N ASN A 122 7.87 9.35 0.48
CA ASN A 122 7.86 7.90 0.55
C ASN A 122 8.58 7.38 1.81
N TYR A 123 9.68 8.01 2.19
CA TYR A 123 10.38 7.68 3.44
C TYR A 123 9.51 7.99 4.67
N ALA A 124 8.82 9.14 4.70
CA ALA A 124 7.89 9.48 5.77
C ALA A 124 6.75 8.47 5.87
N VAL A 125 6.13 8.11 4.74
CA VAL A 125 5.08 7.09 4.67
C VAL A 125 5.59 5.73 5.17
N TYR A 126 6.82 5.34 4.77
CA TYR A 126 7.46 4.11 5.26
C TYR A 126 7.57 4.11 6.79
N LYS A 127 8.07 5.20 7.40
CA LYS A 127 8.19 5.30 8.86
C LYS A 127 6.84 5.23 9.57
N GLN A 128 5.86 5.99 9.09
CA GLN A 128 4.51 6.02 9.66
C GLN A 128 3.77 4.70 9.50
N SER A 129 4.10 3.92 8.46
CA SER A 129 3.40 2.65 8.20
C SER A 129 3.65 1.57 9.27
N TYR A 130 4.62 1.75 10.16
CA TYR A 130 4.80 0.89 11.33
C TYR A 130 3.84 1.21 12.48
N GLU A 131 3.26 2.40 12.49
CA GLU A 131 2.42 2.91 13.58
C GLU A 131 0.97 2.46 13.47
N LYS A 132 0.55 1.87 12.35
CA LYS A 132 -0.82 1.44 12.09
C LYS A 132 -0.94 -0.08 11.92
N PRO A 133 -2.14 -0.67 12.08
CA PRO A 133 -2.36 -2.07 11.80
C PRO A 133 -1.97 -2.45 10.37
N MET A 134 -1.41 -3.64 10.19
CA MET A 134 -1.03 -4.16 8.86
C MET A 134 -2.26 -4.65 8.08
N PRO A 135 -2.18 -4.65 6.75
CA PRO A 135 -3.24 -5.15 5.89
C PRO A 135 -3.67 -6.57 6.24
N PHE A 136 -4.95 -6.84 6.13
CA PHE A 136 -5.59 -8.12 6.41
C PHE A 136 -6.74 -8.36 5.42
N TYR A 137 -7.17 -9.61 5.27
CA TYR A 137 -8.18 -9.99 4.30
C TYR A 137 -9.50 -10.39 4.95
N ILE A 138 -10.59 -10.10 4.24
CA ILE A 138 -11.91 -10.62 4.56
C ILE A 138 -12.04 -11.99 3.89
N GLY A 139 -12.44 -13.00 4.66
CA GLY A 139 -12.75 -14.32 4.13
C GLY A 139 -14.08 -14.35 3.39
N VAL A 140 -14.31 -15.42 2.64
CA VAL A 140 -15.56 -15.62 1.91
C VAL A 140 -16.73 -15.69 2.90
N PRO A 141 -17.79 -14.86 2.74
CA PRO A 141 -18.96 -14.92 3.59
C PRO A 141 -19.70 -16.26 3.48
N GLU A 142 -20.16 -16.79 4.61
CA GLU A 142 -20.97 -18.01 4.65
C GLU A 142 -22.43 -17.65 4.96
N ALA A 143 -23.35 -18.05 4.07
CA ALA A 143 -24.77 -17.82 4.23
C ALA A 143 -25.51 -19.10 4.63
N LYS A 144 -26.33 -19.01 5.68
CA LYS A 144 -27.30 -20.03 6.07
C LYS A 144 -28.65 -19.37 6.22
N GLU A 145 -29.56 -19.68 5.31
CA GLU A 145 -30.87 -19.02 5.20
C GLU A 145 -30.67 -17.49 5.03
N GLN A 146 -31.15 -16.70 5.97
CA GLN A 146 -31.01 -15.24 5.97
C GLN A 146 -29.83 -14.75 6.84
N THR A 147 -29.16 -15.66 7.56
CA THR A 147 -28.01 -15.30 8.39
C THR A 147 -26.72 -15.44 7.59
N VAL A 148 -25.90 -14.41 7.60
CA VAL A 148 -24.58 -14.41 7.00
C VAL A 148 -23.53 -14.25 8.08
N SER A 149 -22.53 -15.11 8.09
CA SER A 149 -21.34 -14.97 8.89
C SER A 149 -20.15 -14.54 8.03
N VAL A 150 -19.39 -13.59 8.54
CA VAL A 150 -18.17 -13.09 7.90
C VAL A 150 -17.02 -13.21 8.89
N GLN A 151 -15.90 -13.72 8.41
CA GLN A 151 -14.65 -13.80 9.16
C GLN A 151 -13.57 -13.05 8.40
N TRP A 152 -12.59 -12.54 9.12
CA TRP A 152 -11.42 -11.88 8.54
C TRP A 152 -10.15 -12.25 9.30
N ASP A 153 -9.00 -11.98 8.72
CA ASP A 153 -7.72 -12.20 9.38
C ASP A 153 -7.55 -11.23 10.56
N THR A 154 -6.84 -11.68 11.58
CA THR A 154 -6.44 -10.76 12.66
C THR A 154 -5.42 -9.76 12.13
N ALA A 155 -5.74 -8.47 12.20
CA ALA A 155 -4.81 -7.42 11.86
C ALA A 155 -3.61 -7.44 12.81
N TYR A 156 -2.41 -7.36 12.27
CA TYR A 156 -1.17 -7.38 13.01
C TYR A 156 -0.70 -5.95 13.33
N THR A 157 -0.20 -5.72 14.54
CA THR A 157 0.49 -4.49 14.94
C THR A 157 1.90 -4.81 15.40
N PHE A 158 2.87 -3.93 15.13
CA PHE A 158 4.28 -4.19 15.46
C PHE A 158 4.59 -3.98 16.95
N ASP A 159 3.75 -3.25 17.65
CA ASP A 159 3.82 -2.97 19.09
C ASP A 159 2.95 -3.90 19.93
N ALA A 160 2.33 -4.89 19.31
CA ALA A 160 1.43 -5.87 19.94
C ALA A 160 0.21 -5.24 20.64
N GLU A 161 -0.25 -4.09 20.18
CA GLU A 161 -1.43 -3.42 20.70
C GLU A 161 -2.73 -4.20 20.42
N THR A 162 -3.73 -3.94 21.24
CA THR A 162 -5.06 -4.53 21.06
C THR A 162 -5.78 -3.83 19.91
N VAL A 163 -6.19 -4.62 18.91
CA VAL A 163 -6.98 -4.15 17.77
C VAL A 163 -8.46 -4.40 18.02
N THR A 164 -9.27 -3.41 17.65
CA THR A 164 -10.73 -3.53 17.55
C THR A 164 -11.18 -3.37 16.11
N TYR A 165 -12.35 -3.91 15.76
CA TYR A 165 -12.85 -3.85 14.39
C TYR A 165 -14.19 -3.14 14.31
N SER A 166 -14.38 -2.46 13.19
CA SER A 166 -15.68 -1.99 12.72
C SER A 166 -16.07 -2.77 11.48
N PHE A 167 -17.30 -3.25 11.43
CA PHE A 167 -17.88 -3.97 10.29
C PHE A 167 -19.01 -3.14 9.70
N GLU A 168 -19.05 -3.04 8.37
CA GLU A 168 -20.11 -2.35 7.63
C GLU A 168 -20.58 -3.21 6.46
N LEU A 169 -21.90 -3.25 6.25
CA LEU A 169 -22.58 -3.82 5.09
C LEU A 169 -23.33 -2.70 4.39
N ALA A 170 -23.19 -2.56 3.10
CA ALA A 170 -23.91 -1.59 2.29
C ALA A 170 -24.38 -2.22 0.97
N ASP A 171 -25.37 -1.63 0.33
CA ASP A 171 -25.84 -1.92 -1.02
C ASP A 171 -25.10 -1.08 -2.07
N GLU A 172 -24.28 -0.13 -1.63
CA GLU A 172 -23.42 0.70 -2.45
C GLU A 172 -21.95 0.63 -2.01
N TYR A 173 -21.08 0.74 -2.98
CA TYR A 173 -19.64 0.63 -2.82
C TYR A 173 -18.99 1.76 -1.99
N THR A 174 -19.62 2.94 -1.94
CA THR A 174 -19.08 4.10 -1.22
C THR A 174 -19.30 4.00 0.29
N PHE A 175 -20.14 3.08 0.76
CA PHE A 175 -20.53 2.94 2.16
C PHE A 175 -21.06 4.25 2.78
N SER A 176 -21.72 5.09 2.00
CA SER A 176 -22.27 6.36 2.47
C SER A 176 -23.40 6.15 3.49
N ASN A 177 -24.17 5.06 3.32
CA ASN A 177 -25.29 4.70 4.20
C ASN A 177 -25.26 3.19 4.52
N PRO A 178 -24.41 2.72 5.42
CA PRO A 178 -24.33 1.30 5.75
C PRO A 178 -25.66 0.77 6.31
N ILE A 179 -26.16 -0.35 5.76
CA ILE A 179 -27.37 -1.06 6.21
C ILE A 179 -27.13 -1.71 7.57
N VAL A 180 -25.93 -2.28 7.75
CA VAL A 180 -25.47 -2.84 9.02
C VAL A 180 -24.15 -2.17 9.38
N LYS A 181 -24.06 -1.71 10.62
CA LYS A 181 -22.82 -1.17 11.19
C LYS A 181 -22.62 -1.73 12.59
N LYS A 182 -21.47 -2.34 12.83
CA LYS A 182 -21.03 -2.84 14.13
C LYS A 182 -19.64 -2.28 14.44
N THR A 183 -19.41 -1.86 15.66
CA THR A 183 -18.15 -1.26 16.10
C THR A 183 -17.67 -1.90 17.38
N GLY A 184 -16.35 -1.78 17.67
CA GLY A 184 -15.76 -2.28 18.90
C GLY A 184 -15.70 -3.81 18.98
N LEU A 185 -15.74 -4.51 17.85
CA LEU A 185 -15.59 -5.96 17.78
C LEU A 185 -14.15 -6.33 18.18
N ARG A 186 -14.01 -7.30 19.06
CA ARG A 186 -12.69 -7.77 19.56
C ARG A 186 -12.26 -9.10 18.98
N ILE A 187 -13.16 -9.74 18.22
CA ILE A 187 -12.90 -10.99 17.52
C ILE A 187 -13.09 -10.77 16.03
N PRO A 188 -12.30 -11.42 15.17
CA PRO A 188 -12.30 -11.18 13.74
C PRO A 188 -13.45 -11.92 13.03
N THR A 189 -14.66 -11.79 13.55
CA THR A 189 -15.86 -12.39 12.97
C THR A 189 -17.11 -11.63 13.39
N THR A 190 -18.13 -11.70 12.55
CA THR A 190 -19.48 -11.21 12.88
C THR A 190 -20.54 -11.99 12.11
N GLU A 191 -21.76 -11.95 12.63
CA GLU A 191 -22.97 -12.48 11.95
C GLU A 191 -24.00 -11.38 11.82
N PHE A 192 -24.77 -11.40 10.76
CA PHE A 192 -25.87 -10.44 10.52
C PHE A 192 -26.97 -11.09 9.69
N GLN A 193 -28.15 -10.45 9.70
CA GLN A 193 -29.28 -10.85 8.88
C GLN A 193 -29.29 -10.02 7.60
N LEU A 194 -29.43 -10.67 6.44
CA LEU A 194 -29.67 -9.97 5.19
C LEU A 194 -31.13 -9.47 5.14
N PRO A 195 -31.36 -8.22 4.77
CA PRO A 195 -32.72 -7.68 4.66
C PRO A 195 -33.50 -8.35 3.51
N GLU A 196 -32.86 -8.60 2.40
CA GLU A 196 -33.41 -9.23 1.20
C GLU A 196 -32.30 -9.86 0.35
N ALA A 197 -32.68 -10.57 -0.71
CA ALA A 197 -31.69 -11.08 -1.68
C ALA A 197 -31.19 -9.93 -2.57
N GLY A 198 -29.87 -9.79 -2.70
CA GLY A 198 -29.26 -8.69 -3.44
C GLY A 198 -27.74 -8.79 -3.51
N GLN A 199 -27.15 -7.80 -4.13
CA GLN A 199 -25.70 -7.59 -4.11
C GLN A 199 -25.37 -6.62 -2.97
N TYR A 200 -24.41 -6.99 -2.16
CA TYR A 200 -23.94 -6.19 -1.03
C TYR A 200 -22.44 -6.09 -1.01
N PHE A 201 -21.96 -5.03 -0.40
CA PHE A 201 -20.54 -4.77 -0.18
C PHE A 201 -20.24 -4.84 1.31
N VAL A 202 -19.09 -5.38 1.65
CA VAL A 202 -18.61 -5.53 3.02
C VAL A 202 -17.33 -4.73 3.20
N ARG A 203 -17.24 -4.00 4.30
CA ARG A 203 -16.02 -3.31 4.71
C ARG A 203 -15.71 -3.63 6.17
N VAL A 204 -14.46 -3.96 6.45
CA VAL A 204 -13.96 -4.14 7.80
C VAL A 204 -12.79 -3.18 8.01
N ILE A 205 -12.81 -2.47 9.13
CA ILE A 205 -11.78 -1.52 9.51
C ILE A 205 -11.21 -1.96 10.85
N ALA A 206 -9.91 -2.22 10.90
CA ALA A 206 -9.16 -2.43 12.14
C ALA A 206 -8.74 -1.08 12.72
N THR A 207 -8.83 -0.94 14.03
CA THR A 207 -8.38 0.25 14.78
C THR A 207 -7.56 -0.21 15.96
N ASP A 208 -6.36 0.31 16.09
CA ASP A 208 -5.47 0.04 17.23
C ASP A 208 -5.80 0.91 18.45
N ALA A 209 -5.00 0.80 19.51
CA ALA A 209 -5.19 1.56 20.74
C ALA A 209 -4.85 3.06 20.57
N GLY A 210 -3.98 3.41 19.60
CA GLY A 210 -3.63 4.78 19.22
C GLY A 210 -4.72 5.48 18.41
N GLY A 211 -5.67 4.72 17.85
CA GLY A 211 -6.71 5.21 16.95
C GLY A 211 -6.33 5.17 15.48
N GLU A 212 -5.17 4.62 15.15
CA GLU A 212 -4.76 4.39 13.75
C GLU A 212 -5.57 3.27 13.13
N THR A 213 -5.85 3.39 11.84
CA THR A 213 -6.79 2.49 11.17
C THR A 213 -6.19 1.82 9.92
N GLN A 214 -6.67 0.61 9.65
CA GLN A 214 -6.42 -0.12 8.42
C GLN A 214 -7.70 -0.75 7.92
N THR A 215 -8.09 -0.42 6.69
CA THR A 215 -9.21 -1.10 6.00
C THR A 215 -8.75 -2.46 5.48
N ALA A 216 -9.60 -3.46 5.64
CA ALA A 216 -9.34 -4.80 5.12
C ALA A 216 -9.34 -4.83 3.59
N PHE A 217 -8.57 -5.76 3.04
CA PHE A 217 -8.68 -6.17 1.65
C PHE A 217 -9.84 -7.13 1.50
N ASP A 218 -10.62 -6.95 0.45
CA ASP A 218 -11.50 -7.97 -0.06
C ASP A 218 -10.69 -9.06 -0.80
N CYS A 219 -11.11 -10.30 -0.68
CA CYS A 219 -10.51 -11.43 -1.38
C CYS A 219 -10.96 -11.54 -2.85
#